data_62d6072b0aa16731dbe467fa422e07da
#
_entry.id   62d6072b0aa16731dbe467fa422e07da
#
_cell.length_a   1.000
_cell.length_b   1.000
_cell.length_c   1.000
_cell.angle_alpha   90.00
_cell.angle_beta   90.00
_cell.angle_gamma   90.00
#
_symmetry.space_group_name_H-M   'P 1'
#
loop_
_entity.id
_entity.type
_entity.pdbx_description
1 polymer ?
#
loop_
_entity_poly.entity_id
_entity_poly.type
_entity_poly.pdbx_seq_one_letter_code
_entity_poly.pdbx_strand_id
1 'polypeptide(L)'
;HKVTGCDAGVYPPMSDQLRALGIALIEGFGTEQLALKPDVWVVGNVVSRARLPDGSARYPLMEAILDQGLRYTSGPQWLADHVLHGRHVLAVAGTHGKTTTSAMLAWILEHAGLQPGFLVGGVPLNFSVSARQGNLARPFTPFVIEADEYDTAFFDKRSKFVHYRPRTAILNNLEFDHADIFDDLAAIERQFHHLVRTVPSTGRLVVNGLEESLTRVLHQGCWSEVRSFGTAVSDFRAEGEPNHFDVLEQGHRVARVQWEVGGVHNQLNALAAIAAAQHVGVAPAVAAVALREFRNVKRRMEVRGVANGITVYDDFAHHPTAIRTTIDGLRRQVGTQRILAVFEPRSNTMKLGTMKAQLPWSLEQADLSFCHAGGLGWDPREALQPMGARARVANDINELLDQVKSVARPGDHVLCMSNGGFGGIHAKLLETLG
;
A
#
# COMPACT_ATOMS: atom_id res chain seq x y z
N HIS A 1 10.12 11.65 22.96
CA HIS A 1 9.91 10.38 23.63
C HIS A 1 11.17 9.52 23.56
N LYS A 2 11.44 8.71 24.59
CA LYS A 2 12.38 7.60 24.53
C LYS A 2 11.60 6.37 24.08
N VAL A 3 12.00 5.78 22.96
CA VAL A 3 11.25 4.68 22.32
C VAL A 3 12.12 3.43 22.25
N THR A 4 11.53 2.29 22.55
CA THR A 4 12.04 0.95 22.25
C THR A 4 10.98 0.20 21.45
N GLY A 5 11.36 -0.81 20.69
CA GLY A 5 10.42 -1.62 19.93
C GLY A 5 10.75 -3.10 19.99
N CYS A 6 9.73 -3.95 19.92
CA CYS A 6 9.90 -5.38 19.78
C CYS A 6 9.03 -5.98 18.68
N ASP A 7 9.58 -6.96 17.98
CA ASP A 7 8.87 -7.73 16.96
C ASP A 7 9.53 -9.12 16.82
N ALA A 8 8.82 -10.07 16.22
CA ALA A 8 9.35 -11.40 15.91
C ALA A 8 10.20 -11.42 14.61
N GLY A 9 10.13 -10.41 13.78
CA GLY A 9 10.85 -10.35 12.51
C GLY A 9 11.26 -8.92 12.17
N VAL A 10 12.49 -8.54 12.50
CA VAL A 10 13.01 -7.19 12.33
C VAL A 10 13.97 -7.18 11.13
N TYR A 11 13.52 -6.70 9.96
CA TYR A 11 14.29 -6.73 8.71
C TYR A 11 14.23 -5.40 7.93
N PRO A 12 15.24 -5.14 7.05
CA PRO A 12 15.26 -3.95 6.20
C PRO A 12 14.05 -3.86 5.25
N PRO A 13 13.65 -2.63 4.84
CA PRO A 13 14.30 -1.33 5.13
C PRO A 13 13.87 -0.69 6.45
N MET A 14 12.80 -1.17 7.10
CA MET A 14 12.24 -0.52 8.29
C MET A 14 13.18 -0.63 9.50
N SER A 15 13.81 -1.78 9.70
CA SER A 15 14.79 -1.96 10.77
C SER A 15 15.94 -0.96 10.70
N ASP A 16 16.42 -0.64 9.48
CA ASP A 16 17.53 0.30 9.29
C ASP A 16 17.12 1.73 9.63
N GLN A 17 15.90 2.12 9.22
CA GLN A 17 15.35 3.44 9.57
C GLN A 17 15.16 3.60 11.08
N LEU A 18 14.63 2.58 11.77
CA LEU A 18 14.44 2.62 13.22
C LEU A 18 15.78 2.68 13.97
N ARG A 19 16.78 1.89 13.56
CA ARG A 19 18.14 1.94 14.13
C ARG A 19 18.82 3.28 13.90
N ALA A 20 18.65 3.88 12.70
CA ALA A 20 19.19 5.20 12.40
C ALA A 20 18.59 6.31 13.29
N LEU A 21 17.38 6.10 13.82
CA LEU A 21 16.74 6.97 14.82
C LEU A 21 17.18 6.67 16.26
N GLY A 22 18.12 5.72 16.47
CA GLY A 22 18.59 5.32 17.80
C GLY A 22 17.58 4.47 18.60
N ILE A 23 16.57 3.90 17.94
CA ILE A 23 15.56 3.05 18.58
C ILE A 23 16.14 1.65 18.79
N ALA A 24 16.16 1.19 20.05
CA ALA A 24 16.55 -0.17 20.38
C ALA A 24 15.45 -1.15 19.94
N LEU A 25 15.83 -2.09 19.07
CA LEU A 25 14.95 -3.14 18.56
C LEU A 25 15.25 -4.44 19.30
N ILE A 26 14.22 -5.02 19.89
CA ILE A 26 14.27 -6.28 20.66
C ILE A 26 13.56 -7.35 19.83
N GLU A 27 14.21 -8.48 19.64
CA GLU A 27 13.58 -9.60 18.94
C GLU A 27 12.75 -10.44 19.94
N GLY A 28 11.50 -10.73 19.57
CA GLY A 28 10.57 -11.51 20.37
C GLY A 28 9.73 -10.69 21.35
N PHE A 29 8.88 -11.40 22.10
CA PHE A 29 7.84 -10.85 22.99
C PHE A 29 7.98 -11.40 24.41
N GLY A 30 9.21 -11.46 24.92
CA GLY A 30 9.53 -11.98 26.26
C GLY A 30 9.16 -11.01 27.37
N THR A 31 8.83 -11.57 28.57
CA THR A 31 8.40 -10.80 29.74
C THR A 31 9.53 -10.01 30.41
N GLU A 32 10.80 -10.29 30.10
CA GLU A 32 11.96 -9.53 30.56
C GLU A 32 11.88 -8.04 30.18
N GLN A 33 11.14 -7.73 29.10
CA GLN A 33 10.92 -6.36 28.63
C GLN A 33 10.09 -5.50 29.60
N LEU A 34 9.38 -6.11 30.57
CA LEU A 34 8.70 -5.38 31.63
C LEU A 34 9.67 -4.54 32.49
N ALA A 35 10.94 -4.95 32.54
CA ALA A 35 11.99 -4.19 33.22
C ALA A 35 12.27 -2.81 32.64
N LEU A 36 11.85 -2.57 31.37
CA LEU A 36 11.96 -1.26 30.72
C LEU A 36 11.02 -0.20 31.30
N LYS A 37 9.93 -0.63 31.99
CA LYS A 37 8.94 0.23 32.64
C LYS A 37 8.50 1.44 31.82
N PRO A 38 7.99 1.24 30.60
CA PRO A 38 7.53 2.37 29.78
C PRO A 38 6.26 3.00 30.39
N ASP A 39 6.04 4.28 30.11
CA ASP A 39 4.81 4.99 30.51
C ASP A 39 3.56 4.43 29.81
N VAL A 40 3.73 3.86 28.62
CA VAL A 40 2.66 3.24 27.83
C VAL A 40 3.22 2.16 26.89
N TRP A 41 2.49 1.08 26.73
CA TRP A 41 2.73 0.03 25.75
C TRP A 41 1.90 0.29 24.50
N VAL A 42 2.54 0.44 23.33
CA VAL A 42 1.85 0.60 22.06
C VAL A 42 1.82 -0.76 21.36
N VAL A 43 0.63 -1.33 21.23
CA VAL A 43 0.42 -2.71 20.77
C VAL A 43 0.08 -2.73 19.29
N GLY A 44 0.88 -3.47 18.50
CA GLY A 44 0.63 -3.70 17.08
C GLY A 44 -0.45 -4.76 16.82
N ASN A 45 -1.04 -4.75 15.64
CA ASN A 45 -2.15 -5.65 15.27
C ASN A 45 -1.76 -7.13 15.10
N VAL A 46 -0.47 -7.45 14.98
CA VAL A 46 0.00 -8.85 14.94
C VAL A 46 -0.10 -9.53 16.29
N VAL A 47 -0.11 -8.75 17.39
CA VAL A 47 -0.22 -9.26 18.75
C VAL A 47 -1.63 -9.79 18.99
N SER A 48 -1.73 -10.96 19.60
CA SER A 48 -3.01 -11.61 19.90
C SER A 48 -2.91 -12.40 21.20
N ARG A 49 -4.01 -13.02 21.63
CA ARG A 49 -4.05 -13.96 22.76
C ARG A 49 -3.94 -15.43 22.32
N ALA A 50 -3.34 -15.67 21.12
CA ALA A 50 -3.13 -17.02 20.63
C ALA A 50 -2.24 -17.85 21.55
N ARG A 51 -2.51 -19.15 21.61
CA ARG A 51 -1.72 -20.13 22.33
C ARG A 51 -0.89 -20.97 21.36
N LEU A 52 0.28 -21.37 21.80
CA LEU A 52 1.10 -22.38 21.13
C LEU A 52 0.54 -23.79 21.36
N PRO A 53 0.98 -24.81 20.59
CA PRO A 53 0.49 -26.19 20.76
C PRO A 53 0.67 -26.76 22.17
N ASP A 54 1.66 -26.28 22.91
CA ASP A 54 1.92 -26.67 24.31
C ASP A 54 1.04 -25.91 25.33
N GLY A 55 0.12 -25.05 24.87
CA GLY A 55 -0.77 -24.25 25.71
C GLY A 55 -0.15 -22.94 26.21
N SER A 56 1.13 -22.69 26.01
CA SER A 56 1.77 -21.43 26.41
C SER A 56 1.30 -20.25 25.55
N ALA A 57 1.45 -19.04 26.10
CA ALA A 57 1.09 -17.82 25.36
C ALA A 57 2.07 -17.57 24.20
N ARG A 58 1.56 -17.31 23.01
CA ARG A 58 2.38 -16.89 21.87
C ARG A 58 3.03 -15.52 22.09
N TYR A 59 2.37 -14.66 22.87
CA TYR A 59 2.81 -13.30 23.22
C TYR A 59 2.84 -13.12 24.73
N PRO A 60 3.81 -13.72 25.44
CA PRO A 60 3.85 -13.72 26.92
C PRO A 60 3.96 -12.30 27.51
N LEU A 61 4.63 -11.38 26.82
CA LEU A 61 4.69 -9.97 27.24
C LEU A 61 3.28 -9.35 27.30
N MET A 62 2.40 -9.63 26.30
CA MET A 62 1.05 -9.07 26.31
C MET A 62 0.20 -9.63 27.45
N GLU A 63 0.29 -10.94 27.75
CA GLU A 63 -0.41 -11.52 28.89
C GLU A 63 0.04 -10.86 30.19
N ALA A 64 1.34 -10.65 30.37
CA ALA A 64 1.88 -10.00 31.57
C ALA A 64 1.47 -8.51 31.69
N ILE A 65 1.32 -7.79 30.56
CA ILE A 65 0.79 -6.41 30.55
C ILE A 65 -0.65 -6.40 31.06
N LEU A 66 -1.49 -7.36 30.60
CA LEU A 66 -2.88 -7.49 31.02
C LEU A 66 -2.98 -7.88 32.50
N ASP A 67 -2.23 -8.90 32.92
CA ASP A 67 -2.26 -9.43 34.30
C ASP A 67 -1.86 -8.37 35.32
N GLN A 68 -0.91 -7.50 35.00
CA GLN A 68 -0.44 -6.43 35.88
C GLN A 68 -1.24 -5.14 35.75
N GLY A 69 -2.26 -5.07 34.86
CA GLY A 69 -3.05 -3.85 34.61
C GLY A 69 -2.22 -2.67 34.08
N LEU A 70 -1.15 -2.94 33.29
CA LEU A 70 -0.28 -1.90 32.80
C LEU A 70 -0.98 -1.11 31.68
N ARG A 71 -0.60 0.17 31.55
CA ARG A 71 -1.20 1.07 30.56
C ARG A 71 -0.78 0.67 29.15
N TYR A 72 -1.76 0.40 28.27
CA TYR A 72 -1.52 0.08 26.88
C TYR A 72 -2.51 0.80 25.93
N THR A 73 -2.14 0.92 24.68
CA THR A 73 -2.95 1.51 23.59
C THR A 73 -2.57 0.86 22.27
N SER A 74 -3.35 1.12 21.22
CA SER A 74 -3.00 0.73 19.85
C SER A 74 -2.15 1.80 19.15
N GLY A 75 -1.41 1.41 18.11
CA GLY A 75 -0.64 2.32 17.28
C GLY A 75 -1.51 3.43 16.66
N PRO A 76 -2.64 3.11 16.00
CA PRO A 76 -3.55 4.12 15.43
C PRO A 76 -4.13 5.08 16.47
N GLN A 77 -4.51 4.59 17.66
CA GLN A 77 -5.03 5.46 18.72
C GLN A 77 -3.94 6.39 19.26
N TRP A 78 -2.73 5.85 19.54
CA TRP A 78 -1.61 6.67 20.02
C TRP A 78 -1.25 7.76 19.01
N LEU A 79 -1.21 7.41 17.72
CA LEU A 79 -0.94 8.34 16.62
C LEU A 79 -2.01 9.46 16.55
N ALA A 80 -3.28 9.08 16.68
CA ALA A 80 -4.40 10.04 16.70
C ALA A 80 -4.27 11.06 17.83
N ASP A 81 -3.94 10.59 19.04
CA ASP A 81 -3.92 11.42 20.23
C ASP A 81 -2.68 12.33 20.31
N HIS A 82 -1.52 11.83 19.85
CA HIS A 82 -0.23 12.49 20.05
C HIS A 82 0.38 13.15 18.82
N VAL A 83 -0.03 12.74 17.61
CA VAL A 83 0.56 13.25 16.37
C VAL A 83 -0.47 13.94 15.48
N LEU A 84 -1.66 13.38 15.30
CA LEU A 84 -2.65 13.88 14.35
C LEU A 84 -3.56 14.96 14.93
N HIS A 85 -3.74 14.99 16.25
CA HIS A 85 -4.60 15.97 16.90
C HIS A 85 -4.17 17.42 16.57
N GLY A 86 -5.14 18.26 16.18
CA GLY A 86 -4.89 19.65 15.82
C GLY A 86 -4.29 19.87 14.44
N ARG A 87 -4.12 18.81 13.62
CA ARG A 87 -3.60 18.93 12.24
C ARG A 87 -4.72 18.83 11.20
N HIS A 88 -4.42 19.27 9.98
CA HIS A 88 -5.23 18.93 8.82
C HIS A 88 -4.80 17.54 8.30
N VAL A 89 -5.46 16.50 8.77
CA VAL A 89 -5.18 15.12 8.34
C VAL A 89 -5.78 14.87 6.96
N LEU A 90 -4.93 14.42 6.02
CA LEU A 90 -5.33 13.96 4.69
C LEU A 90 -5.12 12.43 4.65
N ALA A 91 -6.20 11.67 4.74
CA ALA A 91 -6.19 10.22 4.75
C ALA A 91 -6.38 9.65 3.33
N VAL A 92 -5.62 8.62 2.98
CA VAL A 92 -5.74 7.93 1.70
C VAL A 92 -6.19 6.49 1.94
N ALA A 93 -7.47 6.23 1.70
CA ALA A 93 -8.10 4.93 1.84
C ALA A 93 -8.36 4.28 0.47
N GLY A 94 -8.45 2.96 0.45
CA GLY A 94 -8.69 2.14 -0.73
C GLY A 94 -8.02 0.79 -0.63
N THR A 95 -8.50 -0.21 -1.33
CA THR A 95 -7.86 -1.53 -1.37
C THR A 95 -6.48 -1.45 -2.00
N HIS A 96 -6.36 -0.68 -3.10
CA HIS A 96 -5.13 -0.53 -3.87
C HIS A 96 -4.70 0.93 -4.01
N GLY A 97 -3.41 1.16 -4.27
CA GLY A 97 -2.87 2.47 -4.58
C GLY A 97 -2.65 3.40 -3.38
N LYS A 98 -3.03 3.03 -2.15
CA LYS A 98 -2.88 3.84 -0.93
C LYS A 98 -1.48 4.46 -0.80
N THR A 99 -0.45 3.62 -0.83
CA THR A 99 0.96 4.03 -0.66
C THR A 99 1.41 5.04 -1.71
N THR A 100 1.14 4.74 -2.99
CA THR A 100 1.54 5.60 -4.11
C THR A 100 0.81 6.93 -4.07
N THR A 101 -0.51 6.92 -3.84
CA THR A 101 -1.31 8.15 -3.72
C THR A 101 -0.89 9.01 -2.53
N SER A 102 -0.61 8.38 -1.37
CA SER A 102 -0.08 9.09 -0.19
C SER A 102 1.28 9.73 -0.46
N ALA A 103 2.17 9.01 -1.17
CA ALA A 103 3.47 9.53 -1.54
C ALA A 103 3.37 10.71 -2.53
N MET A 104 2.49 10.61 -3.54
CA MET A 104 2.19 11.71 -4.48
C MET A 104 1.67 12.94 -3.74
N LEU A 105 0.68 12.74 -2.87
CA LEU A 105 0.07 13.82 -2.10
C LEU A 105 1.09 14.49 -1.17
N ALA A 106 1.89 13.73 -0.43
CA ALA A 106 2.93 14.26 0.43
C ALA A 106 3.96 15.07 -0.39
N TRP A 107 4.35 14.58 -1.57
CA TRP A 107 5.29 15.28 -2.44
C TRP A 107 4.70 16.57 -3.02
N ILE A 108 3.45 16.56 -3.47
CA ILE A 108 2.73 17.77 -3.92
C ILE A 108 2.74 18.84 -2.83
N LEU A 109 2.41 18.46 -1.59
CA LEU A 109 2.37 19.40 -0.45
C LEU A 109 3.77 19.92 -0.08
N GLU A 110 4.80 19.07 -0.19
CA GLU A 110 6.20 19.46 0.02
C GLU A 110 6.65 20.48 -1.03
N HIS A 111 6.42 20.18 -2.30
CA HIS A 111 6.76 21.04 -3.43
C HIS A 111 6.06 22.42 -3.32
N ALA A 112 4.83 22.43 -2.81
CA ALA A 112 4.08 23.66 -2.52
C ALA A 112 4.57 24.41 -1.26
N GLY A 113 5.63 23.96 -0.60
CA GLY A 113 6.21 24.58 0.58
C GLY A 113 5.41 24.43 1.87
N LEU A 114 4.44 23.49 1.91
CA LEU A 114 3.62 23.24 3.10
C LEU A 114 4.33 22.37 4.14
N GLN A 115 5.43 21.72 3.80
CA GLN A 115 6.25 20.88 4.69
C GLN A 115 5.41 19.89 5.52
N PRO A 116 4.62 18.99 4.85
CA PRO A 116 3.68 18.13 5.54
C PRO A 116 4.37 17.13 6.47
N GLY A 117 3.66 16.68 7.50
CA GLY A 117 3.93 15.40 8.11
C GLY A 117 3.38 14.29 7.24
N PHE A 118 3.92 13.08 7.38
CA PHE A 118 3.35 11.91 6.72
C PHE A 118 3.73 10.59 7.41
N LEU A 119 2.87 9.59 7.20
CA LEU A 119 3.13 8.18 7.48
C LEU A 119 2.63 7.35 6.30
N VAL A 120 3.55 6.73 5.57
CA VAL A 120 3.31 5.96 4.36
C VAL A 120 3.87 4.55 4.52
N GLY A 121 3.14 3.53 4.08
CA GLY A 121 3.51 2.12 4.23
C GLY A 121 4.72 1.66 3.38
N GLY A 122 5.27 2.54 2.55
CA GLY A 122 6.48 2.33 1.75
C GLY A 122 7.49 3.45 1.95
N VAL A 123 8.57 3.43 1.19
CA VAL A 123 9.61 4.48 1.21
C VAL A 123 9.52 5.30 -0.07
N PRO A 124 8.89 6.51 -0.06
CA PRO A 124 8.87 7.38 -1.21
C PRO A 124 10.28 7.86 -1.55
N LEU A 125 10.67 7.73 -2.82
CA LEU A 125 12.04 8.05 -3.24
C LEU A 125 12.37 9.54 -3.18
N ASN A 126 11.36 10.40 -3.22
CA ASN A 126 11.54 11.84 -3.02
C ASN A 126 11.93 12.23 -1.58
N PHE A 127 11.61 11.38 -0.59
CA PHE A 127 11.89 11.66 0.82
C PHE A 127 12.91 10.72 1.45
N SER A 128 13.09 9.51 0.89
CA SER A 128 13.94 8.44 1.41
C SER A 128 13.60 7.94 2.82
N VAL A 129 12.47 8.38 3.39
CA VAL A 129 11.91 7.95 4.67
C VAL A 129 10.43 7.65 4.53
N SER A 130 9.90 6.77 5.38
CA SER A 130 8.47 6.39 5.38
C SER A 130 7.61 7.25 6.29
N ALA A 131 8.22 8.02 7.19
CA ALA A 131 7.51 8.87 8.14
C ALA A 131 8.29 10.15 8.45
N ARG A 132 7.54 11.23 8.67
CA ARG A 132 8.07 12.53 9.08
C ARG A 132 6.99 13.32 9.84
N GLN A 133 7.39 14.07 10.86
CA GLN A 133 6.44 14.91 11.60
C GLN A 133 5.96 16.16 10.84
N GLY A 134 6.75 16.65 9.89
CA GLY A 134 6.47 17.93 9.21
C GLY A 134 6.77 19.16 10.06
N ASN A 135 6.33 20.32 9.61
CA ASN A 135 6.60 21.60 10.28
C ASN A 135 5.62 21.83 11.43
N LEU A 136 6.08 21.65 12.66
CA LEU A 136 5.27 21.83 13.87
C LEU A 136 5.02 23.29 14.26
N ALA A 137 5.74 24.25 13.67
CA ALA A 137 5.58 25.66 13.96
C ALA A 137 4.34 26.28 13.28
N ARG A 138 3.76 25.60 12.31
CA ARG A 138 2.53 26.05 11.62
C ARG A 138 1.29 25.47 12.29
N PRO A 139 0.26 26.28 12.59
CA PRO A 139 -1.03 25.74 13.00
C PRO A 139 -1.64 24.93 11.86
N PHE A 140 -2.32 23.83 12.18
CA PHE A 140 -2.99 22.95 11.22
C PHE A 140 -2.08 22.39 10.11
N THR A 141 -0.78 22.18 10.39
CA THR A 141 0.15 21.59 9.42
C THR A 141 -0.46 20.34 8.79
N PRO A 142 -0.46 20.21 7.46
CA PRO A 142 -0.98 19.02 6.79
C PRO A 142 -0.25 17.76 7.24
N PHE A 143 -1.00 16.68 7.43
CA PHE A 143 -0.44 15.37 7.70
C PHE A 143 -1.08 14.34 6.77
N VAL A 144 -0.28 13.74 5.89
CA VAL A 144 -0.72 12.70 4.97
C VAL A 144 -0.56 11.34 5.62
N ILE A 145 -1.62 10.55 5.63
CA ILE A 145 -1.60 9.21 6.22
C ILE A 145 -2.23 8.18 5.30
N GLU A 146 -1.53 7.06 5.14
CA GLU A 146 -2.09 5.86 4.53
C GLU A 146 -3.15 5.28 5.47
N ALA A 147 -4.39 5.23 5.01
CA ALA A 147 -5.56 4.90 5.80
C ALA A 147 -6.02 3.47 5.47
N ASP A 148 -5.50 2.53 6.27
CA ASP A 148 -5.72 1.11 6.10
C ASP A 148 -7.04 0.66 6.73
N GLU A 149 -7.81 -0.15 6.00
CA GLU A 149 -9.07 -0.75 6.41
C GLU A 149 -8.91 -1.92 7.37
N TYR A 150 -7.71 -2.46 7.53
CA TYR A 150 -7.43 -3.57 8.43
C TYR A 150 -7.71 -3.21 9.89
N ASP A 151 -8.05 -4.20 10.74
CA ASP A 151 -8.36 -3.97 12.15
C ASP A 151 -7.16 -3.41 12.93
N THR A 152 -7.45 -2.71 14.01
CA THR A 152 -6.48 -1.91 14.78
C THR A 152 -5.57 -2.75 15.65
N ALA A 153 -6.17 -3.62 16.48
CA ALA A 153 -5.49 -4.49 17.42
C ALA A 153 -6.42 -5.63 17.87
N PHE A 154 -5.91 -6.63 18.60
CA PHE A 154 -6.74 -7.73 19.09
C PHE A 154 -7.87 -7.26 20.04
N PHE A 155 -7.68 -6.15 20.75
CA PHE A 155 -8.66 -5.55 21.66
C PHE A 155 -9.48 -4.41 21.03
N ASP A 156 -9.18 -4.01 19.81
CA ASP A 156 -9.92 -3.00 19.05
C ASP A 156 -10.10 -3.45 17.60
N LYS A 157 -11.30 -3.88 17.26
CA LYS A 157 -11.65 -4.45 15.95
C LYS A 157 -12.15 -3.41 14.94
N ARG A 158 -12.14 -2.13 15.29
CA ARG A 158 -12.39 -1.06 14.32
C ARG A 158 -11.21 -0.97 13.34
N SER A 159 -11.50 -0.59 12.10
CA SER A 159 -10.44 -0.32 11.11
C SER A 159 -9.54 0.83 11.57
N LYS A 160 -8.25 0.75 11.26
CA LYS A 160 -7.23 1.73 11.68
C LYS A 160 -7.62 3.16 11.32
N PHE A 161 -8.18 3.37 10.15
CA PHE A 161 -8.50 4.70 9.64
C PHE A 161 -9.58 5.45 10.45
N VAL A 162 -10.42 4.75 11.22
CA VAL A 162 -11.45 5.40 12.06
C VAL A 162 -10.83 6.28 13.16
N HIS A 163 -9.61 5.93 13.59
CA HIS A 163 -8.88 6.72 14.59
C HIS A 163 -8.36 8.06 14.05
N TYR A 164 -8.10 8.15 12.73
CA TYR A 164 -7.35 9.27 12.15
C TYR A 164 -8.15 10.56 12.00
N ARG A 165 -9.49 10.51 12.01
CA ARG A 165 -10.41 11.65 11.94
C ARG A 165 -9.99 12.69 10.90
N PRO A 166 -9.90 12.31 9.61
CA PRO A 166 -9.35 13.19 8.59
C PRO A 166 -10.29 14.36 8.28
N ARG A 167 -9.68 15.49 7.89
CA ARG A 167 -10.40 16.61 7.26
C ARG A 167 -10.51 16.44 5.76
N THR A 168 -9.58 15.71 5.15
CA THR A 168 -9.65 15.31 3.75
C THR A 168 -9.47 13.79 3.69
N ALA A 169 -10.36 13.07 3.04
CA ALA A 169 -10.20 11.65 2.82
C ALA A 169 -10.35 11.30 1.34
N ILE A 170 -9.35 10.63 0.78
CA ILE A 170 -9.42 10.00 -0.53
C ILE A 170 -10.01 8.58 -0.35
N LEU A 171 -11.05 8.28 -1.11
CA LEU A 171 -11.61 6.94 -1.27
C LEU A 171 -11.27 6.50 -2.70
N ASN A 172 -10.17 5.74 -2.84
CA ASN A 172 -9.55 5.49 -4.13
C ASN A 172 -10.22 4.34 -4.90
N ASN A 173 -10.41 3.20 -4.24
CA ASN A 173 -11.12 2.03 -4.75
C ASN A 173 -11.54 1.14 -3.58
N LEU A 174 -12.46 0.21 -3.85
CA LEU A 174 -12.93 -0.69 -2.81
C LEU A 174 -13.33 -2.02 -3.42
N GLU A 175 -12.48 -3.02 -3.20
CA GLU A 175 -12.67 -4.41 -3.60
C GLU A 175 -12.62 -5.33 -2.37
N PHE A 176 -13.04 -6.59 -2.55
CA PHE A 176 -12.91 -7.59 -1.50
C PHE A 176 -11.46 -8.00 -1.32
N ASP A 177 -10.91 -7.74 -0.15
CA ASP A 177 -9.60 -8.19 0.32
C ASP A 177 -9.67 -8.49 1.82
N HIS A 178 -8.54 -8.90 2.43
CA HIS A 178 -8.47 -9.21 3.86
C HIS A 178 -9.51 -10.26 4.29
N ALA A 179 -9.61 -11.37 3.52
CA ALA A 179 -10.54 -12.47 3.78
C ALA A 179 -10.34 -13.18 5.13
N ASP A 180 -9.27 -12.85 5.84
CA ASP A 180 -8.99 -13.31 7.22
C ASP A 180 -9.75 -12.51 8.29
N ILE A 181 -10.28 -11.33 7.97
CA ILE A 181 -11.02 -10.47 8.91
C ILE A 181 -12.36 -9.97 8.37
N PHE A 182 -12.63 -10.07 7.07
CA PHE A 182 -13.89 -9.67 6.45
C PHE A 182 -14.53 -10.84 5.71
N ASP A 183 -15.81 -11.05 5.95
CA ASP A 183 -16.58 -12.12 5.31
C ASP A 183 -16.93 -11.81 3.86
N ASP A 184 -17.22 -10.53 3.58
CA ASP A 184 -17.69 -10.05 2.28
C ASP A 184 -17.33 -8.57 2.02
N LEU A 185 -17.61 -8.11 0.80
CA LEU A 185 -17.41 -6.71 0.41
C LEU A 185 -18.27 -5.75 1.23
N ALA A 186 -19.50 -6.16 1.62
CA ALA A 186 -20.38 -5.31 2.43
C ALA A 186 -19.80 -5.05 3.83
N ALA A 187 -19.03 -6.00 4.38
CA ALA A 187 -18.30 -5.79 5.64
C ALA A 187 -17.27 -4.68 5.49
N ILE A 188 -16.55 -4.63 4.37
CA ILE A 188 -15.55 -3.58 4.08
C ILE A 188 -16.26 -2.24 3.81
N GLU A 189 -17.37 -2.24 3.05
CA GLU A 189 -18.17 -1.03 2.81
C GLU A 189 -18.64 -0.39 4.12
N ARG A 190 -19.07 -1.20 5.12
CA ARG A 190 -19.41 -0.69 6.46
C ARG A 190 -18.22 0.01 7.14
N GLN A 191 -17.00 -0.52 7.01
CA GLN A 191 -15.81 0.14 7.58
C GLN A 191 -15.53 1.47 6.87
N PHE A 192 -15.60 1.50 5.55
CA PHE A 192 -15.45 2.75 4.80
C PHE A 192 -16.51 3.79 5.19
N HIS A 193 -17.76 3.35 5.42
CA HIS A 193 -18.78 4.26 5.94
C HIS A 193 -18.44 4.75 7.36
N HIS A 194 -17.83 3.94 8.21
CA HIS A 194 -17.31 4.43 9.51
C HIS A 194 -16.24 5.52 9.33
N LEU A 195 -15.36 5.40 8.33
CA LEU A 195 -14.41 6.47 7.99
C LEU A 195 -15.16 7.74 7.53
N VAL A 196 -16.11 7.63 6.60
CA VAL A 196 -16.91 8.75 6.10
C VAL A 196 -17.55 9.53 7.26
N ARG A 197 -18.09 8.83 8.27
CA ARG A 197 -18.69 9.43 9.47
C ARG A 197 -17.70 10.26 10.31
N THR A 198 -16.40 10.01 10.20
CA THR A 198 -15.38 10.74 10.97
C THR A 198 -14.94 12.04 10.30
N VAL A 199 -15.27 12.23 9.02
CA VAL A 199 -14.95 13.46 8.28
C VAL A 199 -15.92 14.56 8.67
N PRO A 200 -15.47 15.74 9.13
CA PRO A 200 -16.36 16.81 9.56
C PRO A 200 -17.11 17.44 8.38
N SER A 201 -18.22 18.12 8.65
CA SER A 201 -19.01 18.80 7.61
C SER A 201 -18.22 19.87 6.82
N THR A 202 -17.17 20.42 7.41
CA THR A 202 -16.22 21.34 6.77
C THR A 202 -15.07 20.59 6.06
N GLY A 203 -15.11 19.27 6.05
CA GLY A 203 -14.12 18.41 5.41
C GLY A 203 -14.50 18.09 3.96
N ARG A 204 -13.64 17.29 3.32
CA ARG A 204 -13.82 16.87 1.93
C ARG A 204 -13.54 15.39 1.74
N LEU A 205 -14.41 14.71 1.01
CA LEU A 205 -14.18 13.39 0.44
C LEU A 205 -13.78 13.54 -1.03
N VAL A 206 -12.70 12.89 -1.43
CA VAL A 206 -12.24 12.77 -2.82
C VAL A 206 -12.48 11.34 -3.26
N VAL A 207 -13.46 11.12 -4.13
CA VAL A 207 -14.03 9.78 -4.37
C VAL A 207 -13.85 9.36 -5.83
N ASN A 208 -13.38 8.15 -6.03
CA ASN A 208 -13.29 7.56 -7.36
C ASN A 208 -14.71 7.24 -7.88
N GLY A 209 -15.12 7.96 -8.92
CA GLY A 209 -16.44 7.79 -9.55
C GLY A 209 -16.60 6.52 -10.38
N LEU A 210 -15.51 5.76 -10.60
CA LEU A 210 -15.55 4.47 -11.31
C LEU A 210 -15.98 3.31 -10.39
N GLU A 211 -16.05 3.54 -9.08
CA GLU A 211 -16.26 2.50 -8.06
C GLU A 211 -17.71 2.51 -7.54
N GLU A 212 -18.53 1.57 -7.99
CA GLU A 212 -19.92 1.43 -7.50
C GLU A 212 -20.00 1.14 -5.99
N SER A 213 -19.02 0.40 -5.45
CA SER A 213 -18.91 0.12 -4.02
C SER A 213 -18.80 1.40 -3.20
N LEU A 214 -18.04 2.39 -3.66
CA LEU A 214 -17.94 3.70 -3.00
C LEU A 214 -19.24 4.51 -3.10
N THR A 215 -19.95 4.39 -4.22
CA THR A 215 -21.30 4.97 -4.34
C THR A 215 -22.25 4.40 -3.29
N ARG A 216 -22.25 3.08 -3.06
CA ARG A 216 -23.05 2.43 -2.00
C ARG A 216 -22.63 2.89 -0.61
N VAL A 217 -21.33 3.09 -0.37
CA VAL A 217 -20.82 3.64 0.90
C VAL A 217 -21.39 5.03 1.17
N LEU A 218 -21.36 5.94 0.17
CA LEU A 218 -21.89 7.30 0.33
C LEU A 218 -23.41 7.34 0.50
N HIS A 219 -24.15 6.42 -0.12
CA HIS A 219 -25.60 6.31 0.07
C HIS A 219 -26.03 5.92 1.49
N GLN A 220 -25.13 5.33 2.29
CA GLN A 220 -25.37 5.07 3.71
C GLN A 220 -25.37 6.35 4.56
N GLY A 221 -24.93 7.47 3.99
CA GLY A 221 -24.88 8.80 4.58
C GLY A 221 -23.52 9.48 4.34
N CYS A 222 -23.58 10.76 4.00
CA CYS A 222 -22.41 11.62 3.80
C CYS A 222 -22.74 13.03 4.28
N TRP A 223 -21.83 13.65 5.03
CA TRP A 223 -22.05 14.96 5.67
C TRP A 223 -21.02 16.00 5.24
N SER A 224 -20.08 15.64 4.41
CA SER A 224 -18.97 16.46 3.95
C SER A 224 -19.09 16.74 2.45
N GLU A 225 -18.36 17.75 1.97
CA GLU A 225 -18.23 17.97 0.53
C GLU A 225 -17.66 16.74 -0.17
N VAL A 226 -18.24 16.36 -1.30
CA VAL A 226 -17.73 15.27 -2.16
C VAL A 226 -17.18 15.87 -3.43
N ARG A 227 -15.95 15.50 -3.78
CA ARG A 227 -15.33 15.76 -5.08
C ARG A 227 -15.02 14.43 -5.73
N SER A 228 -15.54 14.19 -6.89
CA SER A 228 -15.35 12.94 -7.65
C SER A 228 -14.18 13.05 -8.62
N PHE A 229 -13.57 11.89 -8.94
CA PHE A 229 -12.59 11.81 -10.02
C PHE A 229 -12.76 10.54 -10.84
N GLY A 230 -12.21 10.54 -12.06
CA GLY A 230 -12.01 9.35 -12.90
C GLY A 230 -13.01 9.17 -14.04
N THR A 231 -14.29 9.47 -13.85
CA THR A 231 -15.30 9.34 -14.91
C THR A 231 -15.43 10.60 -15.76
N ALA A 232 -16.11 10.48 -16.91
CA ALA A 232 -16.38 11.62 -17.79
C ALA A 232 -17.23 12.74 -17.15
N VAL A 233 -18.02 12.40 -16.12
CA VAL A 233 -18.90 13.33 -15.38
C VAL A 233 -18.33 13.73 -14.02
N SER A 234 -17.16 13.21 -13.64
CA SER A 234 -16.49 13.56 -12.39
C SER A 234 -16.01 15.01 -12.38
N ASP A 235 -15.85 15.57 -11.16
CA ASP A 235 -15.27 16.90 -10.94
C ASP A 235 -13.86 16.99 -11.51
N PHE A 236 -13.05 15.94 -11.31
CA PHE A 236 -11.70 15.82 -11.86
C PHE A 236 -11.62 14.65 -12.85
N ARG A 237 -11.07 14.89 -14.03
CA ARG A 237 -10.81 13.85 -15.03
C ARG A 237 -9.50 14.08 -15.75
N ALA A 238 -8.98 13.03 -16.38
CA ALA A 238 -7.79 13.08 -17.21
C ALA A 238 -8.18 12.93 -18.69
N GLU A 239 -7.51 13.67 -19.55
CA GLU A 239 -7.56 13.48 -21.02
C GLU A 239 -6.14 13.31 -21.54
N GLY A 240 -5.85 12.17 -22.17
CA GLY A 240 -4.53 11.80 -22.69
C GLY A 240 -3.98 10.52 -22.10
N GLU A 241 -2.75 10.18 -22.47
CA GLU A 241 -2.05 8.99 -22.03
C GLU A 241 -1.63 9.07 -20.55
N PRO A 242 -1.50 7.95 -19.83
CA PRO A 242 -1.19 7.95 -18.41
C PRO A 242 0.07 8.72 -18.00
N ASN A 243 1.05 8.83 -18.88
CA ASN A 243 2.29 9.57 -18.63
C ASN A 243 2.28 11.01 -19.18
N HIS A 244 1.23 11.39 -19.92
CA HIS A 244 1.08 12.72 -20.50
C HIS A 244 -0.41 13.05 -20.67
N PHE A 245 -1.01 13.74 -19.73
CA PHE A 245 -2.44 14.03 -19.73
C PHE A 245 -2.76 15.43 -19.22
N ASP A 246 -3.86 15.97 -19.70
CA ASP A 246 -4.49 17.17 -19.18
C ASP A 246 -5.38 16.80 -18.00
N VAL A 247 -5.33 17.61 -16.96
CA VAL A 247 -6.24 17.55 -15.81
C VAL A 247 -7.36 18.55 -16.05
N LEU A 248 -8.58 18.04 -16.07
CA LEU A 248 -9.78 18.87 -16.19
C LEU A 248 -10.50 18.92 -14.86
N GLU A 249 -10.90 20.09 -14.42
CA GLU A 249 -11.80 20.34 -13.30
C GLU A 249 -13.11 20.92 -13.85
N GLN A 250 -14.23 20.22 -13.59
CA GLN A 250 -15.56 20.62 -14.10
C GLN A 250 -15.57 20.92 -15.62
N GLY A 251 -14.82 20.12 -16.38
CA GLY A 251 -14.72 20.26 -17.83
C GLY A 251 -13.68 21.27 -18.34
N HIS A 252 -13.10 22.10 -17.47
CA HIS A 252 -12.06 23.07 -17.84
C HIS A 252 -10.66 22.51 -17.56
N ARG A 253 -9.77 22.64 -18.54
CA ARG A 253 -8.37 22.26 -18.35
C ARG A 253 -7.70 23.19 -17.33
N VAL A 254 -7.23 22.62 -16.20
CA VAL A 254 -6.60 23.36 -15.10
C VAL A 254 -5.11 23.07 -14.95
N ALA A 255 -4.63 21.93 -15.49
CA ALA A 255 -3.23 21.55 -15.42
C ALA A 255 -2.86 20.54 -16.51
N ARG A 256 -1.56 20.29 -16.69
CA ARG A 256 -1.01 19.20 -17.49
C ARG A 256 0.05 18.46 -16.72
N VAL A 257 -0.13 17.15 -16.59
CA VAL A 257 0.86 16.23 -15.98
C VAL A 257 1.68 15.59 -17.10
N GLN A 258 3.00 15.60 -16.94
CA GLN A 258 3.94 14.91 -17.78
C GLN A 258 5.05 14.35 -16.90
N TRP A 259 5.14 13.02 -16.83
CA TRP A 259 6.00 12.31 -15.88
C TRP A 259 6.45 10.95 -16.39
N GLU A 260 7.36 10.30 -15.65
CA GLU A 260 7.89 8.98 -15.99
C GLU A 260 7.00 7.82 -15.49
N VAL A 261 5.99 8.11 -14.64
CA VAL A 261 5.15 7.09 -14.03
C VAL A 261 4.06 6.64 -15.00
N GLY A 262 4.00 5.35 -15.27
CA GLY A 262 3.02 4.77 -16.19
C GLY A 262 1.79 4.16 -15.52
N GLY A 263 0.82 3.76 -16.34
CA GLY A 263 -0.39 3.03 -15.95
C GLY A 263 -1.58 3.93 -15.59
N VAL A 264 -2.77 3.53 -16.06
CA VAL A 264 -4.04 4.25 -15.83
C VAL A 264 -4.33 4.39 -14.32
N HIS A 265 -4.00 3.37 -13.52
CA HIS A 265 -4.16 3.43 -12.08
C HIS A 265 -3.35 4.57 -11.44
N ASN A 266 -2.14 4.88 -11.94
CA ASN A 266 -1.34 5.99 -11.45
C ASN A 266 -1.87 7.35 -11.93
N GLN A 267 -2.46 7.40 -13.13
CA GLN A 267 -3.19 8.58 -13.59
C GLN A 267 -4.37 8.90 -12.66
N LEU A 268 -5.15 7.89 -12.24
CA LEU A 268 -6.22 8.04 -11.26
C LEU A 268 -5.70 8.44 -9.88
N ASN A 269 -4.61 7.83 -9.42
CA ASN A 269 -3.94 8.20 -8.16
C ASN A 269 -3.49 9.68 -8.16
N ALA A 270 -3.00 10.17 -9.32
CA ALA A 270 -2.61 11.57 -9.48
C ALA A 270 -3.82 12.51 -9.41
N LEU A 271 -4.94 12.18 -10.07
CA LEU A 271 -6.18 12.98 -9.98
C LEU A 271 -6.66 13.08 -8.53
N ALA A 272 -6.66 11.95 -7.80
CA ALA A 272 -7.04 11.92 -6.39
C ALA A 272 -6.13 12.81 -5.52
N ALA A 273 -4.81 12.71 -5.73
CA ALA A 273 -3.83 13.51 -4.99
C ALA A 273 -3.95 15.01 -5.28
N ILE A 274 -4.17 15.39 -6.56
CA ILE A 274 -4.40 16.78 -6.99
C ILE A 274 -5.67 17.34 -6.34
N ALA A 275 -6.80 16.61 -6.40
CA ALA A 275 -8.07 17.02 -5.81
C ALA A 275 -8.00 17.18 -4.29
N ALA A 276 -7.26 16.28 -3.61
CA ALA A 276 -7.03 16.38 -2.18
C ALA A 276 -6.12 17.55 -1.79
N ALA A 277 -5.05 17.79 -2.55
CA ALA A 277 -4.13 18.90 -2.33
C ALA A 277 -4.81 20.26 -2.50
N GLN A 278 -5.78 20.37 -3.41
CA GLN A 278 -6.58 21.58 -3.60
C GLN A 278 -7.34 21.97 -2.32
N HIS A 279 -7.79 21.02 -1.51
CA HIS A 279 -8.48 21.30 -0.25
C HIS A 279 -7.61 22.01 0.80
N VAL A 280 -6.30 21.90 0.70
CA VAL A 280 -5.33 22.61 1.55
C VAL A 280 -4.65 23.79 0.82
N GLY A 281 -5.26 24.26 -0.27
CA GLY A 281 -4.87 25.47 -0.98
C GLY A 281 -3.80 25.29 -2.06
N VAL A 282 -3.46 24.07 -2.48
CA VAL A 282 -2.51 23.84 -3.57
C VAL A 282 -3.26 23.81 -4.91
N ALA A 283 -2.97 24.78 -5.78
CA ALA A 283 -3.59 24.82 -7.10
C ALA A 283 -3.21 23.59 -7.95
N PRO A 284 -4.12 23.05 -8.80
CA PRO A 284 -3.84 21.90 -9.68
C PRO A 284 -2.60 22.07 -10.55
N ALA A 285 -2.32 23.28 -11.03
CA ALA A 285 -1.13 23.58 -11.82
C ALA A 285 0.17 23.38 -11.01
N VAL A 286 0.20 23.76 -9.74
CA VAL A 286 1.35 23.53 -8.83
C VAL A 286 1.53 22.04 -8.55
N ALA A 287 0.42 21.34 -8.31
CA ALA A 287 0.42 19.89 -8.11
C ALA A 287 0.97 19.13 -9.33
N ALA A 288 0.57 19.55 -10.54
CA ALA A 288 1.06 18.94 -11.79
C ALA A 288 2.57 19.16 -12.00
N VAL A 289 3.10 20.33 -11.64
CA VAL A 289 4.56 20.60 -11.66
C VAL A 289 5.28 19.69 -10.67
N ALA A 290 4.76 19.54 -9.44
CA ALA A 290 5.33 18.62 -8.46
C ALA A 290 5.37 17.18 -8.97
N LEU A 291 4.30 16.71 -9.61
CA LEU A 291 4.22 15.33 -10.13
C LEU A 291 5.25 15.04 -11.24
N ARG A 292 5.69 16.05 -11.99
CA ARG A 292 6.80 15.88 -12.96
C ARG A 292 8.09 15.38 -12.31
N GLU A 293 8.32 15.74 -11.05
CA GLU A 293 9.51 15.37 -10.29
C GLU A 293 9.25 14.20 -9.34
N PHE A 294 8.06 13.59 -9.39
CA PHE A 294 7.71 12.44 -8.55
C PHE A 294 8.48 11.19 -8.96
N ARG A 295 9.23 10.62 -8.02
CA ARG A 295 10.16 9.51 -8.24
C ARG A 295 9.61 8.14 -7.84
N ASN A 296 8.29 8.06 -7.60
CA ASN A 296 7.60 6.85 -7.14
C ASN A 296 8.02 6.37 -5.72
N VAL A 297 7.65 5.17 -5.37
CA VAL A 297 7.93 4.52 -4.08
C VAL A 297 8.76 3.27 -4.33
N LYS A 298 9.66 2.92 -3.42
CA LYS A 298 10.40 1.64 -3.48
C LYS A 298 9.42 0.48 -3.64
N ARG A 299 9.81 -0.51 -4.44
CA ARG A 299 9.00 -1.68 -4.75
C ARG A 299 7.67 -1.36 -5.46
N ARG A 300 7.64 -0.29 -6.28
CA ARG A 300 6.56 0.03 -7.21
C ARG A 300 7.15 0.18 -8.60
N MET A 301 7.17 -0.92 -9.36
CA MET A 301 7.87 -1.04 -10.65
C MET A 301 9.34 -0.59 -10.57
N GLU A 302 9.98 -0.86 -9.41
CA GLU A 302 11.38 -0.51 -9.18
C GLU A 302 12.29 -1.36 -10.04
N VAL A 303 13.11 -0.73 -10.89
CA VAL A 303 14.15 -1.43 -11.64
C VAL A 303 15.27 -1.82 -10.67
N ARG A 304 15.46 -3.13 -10.46
CA ARG A 304 16.50 -3.66 -9.57
C ARG A 304 17.86 -3.80 -10.27
N GLY A 305 17.83 -3.92 -11.58
CA GLY A 305 19.04 -4.01 -12.41
C GLY A 305 18.77 -4.59 -13.78
N VAL A 306 19.84 -4.66 -14.59
CA VAL A 306 19.85 -5.28 -15.91
C VAL A 306 20.99 -6.29 -15.96
N ALA A 307 20.71 -7.54 -16.35
CA ALA A 307 21.69 -8.60 -16.52
C ALA A 307 21.53 -9.20 -17.93
N ASN A 308 22.60 -9.24 -18.72
CA ASN A 308 22.61 -9.72 -20.11
C ASN A 308 21.45 -9.16 -20.99
N GLY A 309 21.11 -7.87 -20.82
CA GLY A 309 20.05 -7.22 -21.56
C GLY A 309 18.64 -7.58 -21.08
N ILE A 310 18.49 -8.25 -19.90
CA ILE A 310 17.25 -8.60 -19.25
C ILE A 310 17.04 -7.65 -18.08
N THR A 311 15.91 -6.94 -18.06
CA THR A 311 15.59 -5.99 -16.98
C THR A 311 14.77 -6.69 -15.89
N VAL A 312 15.22 -6.56 -14.63
CA VAL A 312 14.53 -7.13 -13.45
C VAL A 312 13.85 -6.03 -12.65
N TYR A 313 12.55 -6.21 -12.40
CA TYR A 313 11.69 -5.28 -11.65
C TYR A 313 11.26 -5.88 -10.32
N ASP A 314 11.00 -5.00 -9.34
CA ASP A 314 10.37 -5.33 -8.05
C ASP A 314 9.05 -4.56 -7.92
N ASP A 315 7.96 -5.27 -7.69
CA ASP A 315 6.66 -4.67 -7.42
C ASP A 315 5.97 -5.33 -6.22
N PHE A 316 5.19 -4.55 -5.50
CA PHE A 316 4.47 -5.00 -4.31
C PHE A 316 3.11 -5.63 -4.62
N ALA A 317 2.71 -5.73 -5.89
CA ALA A 317 1.46 -6.33 -6.32
C ALA A 317 1.33 -7.76 -5.79
N HIS A 318 0.20 -8.06 -5.15
CA HIS A 318 -0.08 -9.35 -4.53
C HIS A 318 -1.56 -9.76 -4.57
N HIS A 319 -2.43 -8.86 -5.01
CA HIS A 319 -3.85 -9.10 -5.30
C HIS A 319 -4.06 -9.21 -6.81
N PRO A 320 -4.98 -10.03 -7.34
CA PRO A 320 -5.17 -10.21 -8.78
C PRO A 320 -5.34 -8.90 -9.56
N THR A 321 -6.14 -7.97 -9.07
CA THR A 321 -6.32 -6.64 -9.69
C THR A 321 -4.99 -5.86 -9.72
N ALA A 322 -4.22 -5.87 -8.63
CA ALA A 322 -2.93 -5.19 -8.58
C ALA A 322 -1.91 -5.84 -9.53
N ILE A 323 -1.86 -7.17 -9.59
CA ILE A 323 -1.03 -7.94 -10.54
C ILE A 323 -1.40 -7.53 -11.97
N ARG A 324 -2.69 -7.55 -12.32
CA ARG A 324 -3.19 -7.15 -13.64
C ARG A 324 -2.75 -5.74 -14.01
N THR A 325 -3.04 -4.77 -13.17
CA THR A 325 -2.74 -3.36 -13.46
C THR A 325 -1.25 -3.08 -13.57
N THR A 326 -0.41 -3.78 -12.80
CA THR A 326 1.06 -3.68 -12.89
C THR A 326 1.57 -4.26 -14.21
N ILE A 327 1.11 -5.44 -14.61
CA ILE A 327 1.49 -6.07 -15.89
C ILE A 327 0.99 -5.22 -17.07
N ASP A 328 -0.24 -4.72 -17.04
CA ASP A 328 -0.79 -3.85 -18.09
C ASP A 328 0.02 -2.55 -18.21
N GLY A 329 0.47 -1.98 -17.09
CA GLY A 329 1.34 -0.82 -17.06
C GLY A 329 2.69 -1.09 -17.73
N LEU A 330 3.33 -2.21 -17.39
CA LEU A 330 4.60 -2.63 -18.01
C LEU A 330 4.40 -2.94 -19.49
N ARG A 331 3.32 -3.62 -19.89
CA ARG A 331 3.01 -3.95 -21.28
C ARG A 331 2.90 -2.69 -22.15
N ARG A 332 2.27 -1.63 -21.67
CA ARG A 332 2.22 -0.34 -22.37
C ARG A 332 3.60 0.30 -22.57
N GLN A 333 4.48 0.14 -21.58
CA GLN A 333 5.84 0.69 -21.61
C GLN A 333 6.75 -0.07 -22.58
N VAL A 334 6.69 -1.41 -22.56
CA VAL A 334 7.63 -2.27 -23.30
C VAL A 334 7.09 -2.73 -24.67
N GLY A 335 5.83 -2.45 -24.99
CA GLY A 335 5.19 -2.80 -26.25
C GLY A 335 5.16 -4.31 -26.47
N THR A 336 5.84 -4.81 -27.50
CA THR A 336 5.86 -6.22 -27.90
C THR A 336 6.99 -7.03 -27.23
N GLN A 337 7.85 -6.40 -26.42
CA GLN A 337 8.90 -7.11 -25.69
C GLN A 337 8.29 -8.05 -24.66
N ARG A 338 8.97 -9.16 -24.37
CA ARG A 338 8.40 -10.19 -23.50
C ARG A 338 8.42 -9.79 -22.03
N ILE A 339 7.31 -10.08 -21.35
CA ILE A 339 7.14 -9.96 -19.90
C ILE A 339 7.11 -11.35 -19.28
N LEU A 340 8.04 -11.63 -18.39
CA LEU A 340 8.12 -12.82 -17.55
C LEU A 340 7.63 -12.42 -16.15
N ALA A 341 6.38 -12.76 -15.80
CA ALA A 341 5.80 -12.47 -14.51
C ALA A 341 6.22 -13.53 -13.49
N VAL A 342 6.90 -13.12 -12.42
CA VAL A 342 7.36 -14.00 -11.32
C VAL A 342 6.66 -13.57 -10.05
N PHE A 343 5.88 -14.44 -9.41
CA PHE A 343 5.05 -14.02 -8.27
C PHE A 343 4.91 -15.09 -7.19
N GLU A 344 4.62 -14.63 -5.96
CA GLU A 344 4.24 -15.50 -4.84
C GLU A 344 2.87 -15.09 -4.28
N PRO A 345 1.89 -16.00 -4.19
CA PRO A 345 0.60 -15.77 -3.53
C PRO A 345 0.76 -15.77 -2.01
N ARG A 346 1.20 -14.67 -1.41
CA ARG A 346 1.64 -14.63 -0.01
C ARG A 346 0.68 -13.93 0.94
N SER A 347 -0.14 -12.99 0.48
CA SER A 347 -1.12 -12.33 1.36
C SER A 347 -2.09 -13.34 1.98
N ASN A 348 -2.72 -13.00 3.11
CA ASN A 348 -3.67 -13.89 3.77
C ASN A 348 -4.79 -14.32 2.82
N THR A 349 -5.38 -13.39 2.08
CA THR A 349 -6.40 -13.66 1.06
C THR A 349 -5.92 -14.65 0.00
N MET A 350 -4.68 -14.48 -0.50
CA MET A 350 -4.11 -15.37 -1.52
C MET A 350 -3.78 -16.75 -0.96
N LYS A 351 -3.25 -16.83 0.28
CA LYS A 351 -2.97 -18.11 0.96
C LYS A 351 -4.22 -18.94 1.22
N LEU A 352 -5.36 -18.29 1.52
CA LEU A 352 -6.66 -18.93 1.66
C LEU A 352 -7.21 -19.47 0.33
N GLY A 353 -6.65 -19.03 -0.81
CA GLY A 353 -7.09 -19.43 -2.14
C GLY A 353 -8.39 -18.76 -2.59
N THR A 354 -8.91 -17.79 -1.86
CA THR A 354 -10.18 -17.10 -2.15
C THR A 354 -10.19 -16.47 -3.54
N MET A 355 -9.03 -15.96 -3.98
CA MET A 355 -8.88 -15.27 -5.28
C MET A 355 -8.18 -16.12 -6.35
N LYS A 356 -7.90 -17.40 -6.10
CA LYS A 356 -7.11 -18.27 -7.02
C LYS A 356 -7.68 -18.34 -8.44
N ALA A 357 -9.00 -18.31 -8.59
CA ALA A 357 -9.67 -18.34 -9.89
C ALA A 357 -9.42 -17.10 -10.77
N GLN A 358 -8.99 -15.99 -10.18
CA GLN A 358 -8.70 -14.75 -10.90
C GLN A 358 -7.24 -14.67 -11.40
N LEU A 359 -6.37 -15.59 -11.01
CA LEU A 359 -4.95 -15.58 -11.39
C LEU A 359 -4.74 -15.63 -12.91
N PRO A 360 -5.40 -16.51 -13.70
CA PRO A 360 -5.23 -16.51 -15.15
C PRO A 360 -5.58 -15.18 -15.81
N TRP A 361 -6.66 -14.55 -15.36
CA TRP A 361 -7.06 -13.22 -15.81
C TRP A 361 -6.01 -12.15 -15.44
N SER A 362 -5.47 -12.19 -14.23
CA SER A 362 -4.50 -11.20 -13.77
C SER A 362 -3.17 -11.26 -14.52
N LEU A 363 -2.83 -12.44 -15.08
CA LEU A 363 -1.57 -12.72 -15.76
C LEU A 363 -1.70 -12.72 -17.30
N GLU A 364 -2.87 -12.40 -17.85
CA GLU A 364 -3.18 -12.54 -19.28
C GLU A 364 -2.18 -11.82 -20.20
N GLN A 365 -1.72 -10.63 -19.82
CA GLN A 365 -0.80 -9.80 -20.61
C GLN A 365 0.69 -10.15 -20.40
N ALA A 366 1.02 -11.10 -19.52
CA ALA A 366 2.35 -11.67 -19.42
C ALA A 366 2.57 -12.76 -20.49
N ASP A 367 3.76 -12.80 -21.08
CA ASP A 367 4.13 -13.84 -22.04
C ASP A 367 4.35 -15.19 -21.37
N LEU A 368 5.00 -15.17 -20.21
CA LEU A 368 5.19 -16.34 -19.34
C LEU A 368 4.98 -15.93 -17.87
N SER A 369 4.50 -16.87 -17.07
CA SER A 369 4.24 -16.65 -15.65
C SER A 369 4.85 -17.76 -14.81
N PHE A 370 5.49 -17.41 -13.70
CA PHE A 370 6.19 -18.30 -12.79
C PHE A 370 5.67 -18.08 -11.38
N CYS A 371 4.99 -19.09 -10.82
CA CYS A 371 4.40 -19.05 -9.50
C CYS A 371 5.27 -19.79 -8.49
N HIS A 372 5.64 -19.15 -7.39
CA HIS A 372 6.23 -19.79 -6.22
C HIS A 372 5.13 -20.37 -5.33
N ALA A 373 5.09 -21.70 -5.17
CA ALA A 373 4.05 -22.42 -4.43
C ALA A 373 4.34 -22.61 -2.93
N GLY A 374 5.52 -22.19 -2.46
CA GLY A 374 5.95 -22.45 -1.09
C GLY A 374 4.99 -21.88 -0.04
N GLY A 375 4.51 -22.75 0.87
CA GLY A 375 3.66 -22.36 2.00
C GLY A 375 2.19 -22.08 1.68
N LEU A 376 1.69 -22.52 0.50
CA LEU A 376 0.28 -22.45 0.14
C LEU A 376 -0.50 -23.67 0.62
N GLY A 377 -1.75 -23.45 1.04
CA GLY A 377 -2.70 -24.52 1.41
C GLY A 377 -3.47 -25.12 0.21
N TRP A 378 -3.17 -24.69 -1.03
CA TRP A 378 -3.83 -25.11 -2.27
C TRP A 378 -2.80 -25.25 -3.40
N ASP A 379 -3.12 -26.02 -4.44
CA ASP A 379 -2.21 -26.24 -5.58
C ASP A 379 -2.37 -25.15 -6.66
N PRO A 380 -1.35 -24.30 -6.88
CA PRO A 380 -1.40 -23.29 -7.94
C PRO A 380 -1.49 -23.85 -9.35
N ARG A 381 -1.09 -25.14 -9.58
CA ARG A 381 -1.17 -25.79 -10.89
C ARG A 381 -2.61 -25.90 -11.36
N GLU A 382 -3.54 -26.18 -10.44
CA GLU A 382 -4.97 -26.23 -10.76
C GLU A 382 -5.51 -24.86 -11.19
N ALA A 383 -5.18 -23.81 -10.42
CA ALA A 383 -5.64 -22.46 -10.69
C ALA A 383 -5.07 -21.88 -11.99
N LEU A 384 -3.84 -22.25 -12.35
CA LEU A 384 -3.14 -21.76 -13.54
C LEU A 384 -3.33 -22.66 -14.77
N GLN A 385 -4.05 -23.79 -14.65
CA GLN A 385 -4.30 -24.72 -15.74
C GLN A 385 -4.82 -24.04 -17.02
N PRO A 386 -5.72 -23.02 -16.97
CA PRO A 386 -6.19 -22.34 -18.18
C PRO A 386 -5.10 -21.64 -18.99
N MET A 387 -3.94 -21.35 -18.39
CA MET A 387 -2.81 -20.69 -19.05
C MET A 387 -1.92 -21.68 -19.84
N GLY A 388 -2.09 -22.98 -19.61
CA GLY A 388 -1.32 -24.03 -20.29
C GLY A 388 0.20 -23.86 -20.12
N ALA A 389 0.94 -23.95 -21.22
CA ALA A 389 2.41 -23.83 -21.21
C ALA A 389 2.94 -22.43 -20.84
N ARG A 390 2.08 -21.41 -20.77
CA ARG A 390 2.46 -20.06 -20.35
C ARG A 390 2.64 -19.92 -18.84
N ALA A 391 2.18 -20.87 -18.03
CA ALA A 391 2.34 -20.85 -16.59
C ALA A 391 3.20 -22.02 -16.10
N ARG A 392 4.11 -21.73 -15.19
CA ARG A 392 4.96 -22.70 -14.50
C ARG A 392 4.85 -22.51 -12.99
N VAL A 393 4.97 -23.58 -12.25
CA VAL A 393 4.91 -23.58 -10.78
C VAL A 393 6.18 -24.20 -10.24
N ALA A 394 6.83 -23.51 -9.31
CA ALA A 394 8.00 -23.97 -8.59
C ALA A 394 7.69 -24.10 -7.09
N ASN A 395 8.24 -25.08 -6.42
CA ASN A 395 8.02 -25.31 -4.99
C ASN A 395 9.02 -24.56 -4.11
N ASP A 396 10.17 -24.21 -4.66
CA ASP A 396 11.20 -23.42 -3.99
C ASP A 396 11.83 -22.39 -4.91
N ILE A 397 12.64 -21.51 -4.33
CA ILE A 397 13.27 -20.38 -5.04
C ILE A 397 14.29 -20.86 -6.08
N ASN A 398 15.02 -21.95 -5.84
CA ASN A 398 16.05 -22.42 -6.77
C ASN A 398 15.39 -23.00 -8.02
N GLU A 399 14.35 -23.83 -7.85
CA GLU A 399 13.54 -24.33 -8.96
C GLU A 399 12.95 -23.16 -9.79
N LEU A 400 12.46 -22.10 -9.10
CA LEU A 400 11.93 -20.92 -9.75
C LEU A 400 12.98 -20.19 -10.59
N LEU A 401 14.19 -20.01 -10.05
CA LEU A 401 15.32 -19.41 -10.75
C LEU A 401 15.72 -20.22 -12.00
N ASP A 402 15.82 -21.54 -11.87
CA ASP A 402 16.15 -22.43 -12.98
C ASP A 402 15.10 -22.38 -14.09
N GLN A 403 13.82 -22.36 -13.72
CA GLN A 403 12.72 -22.22 -14.68
C GLN A 403 12.78 -20.92 -15.45
N VAL A 404 13.05 -19.78 -14.78
CA VAL A 404 13.20 -18.46 -15.43
C VAL A 404 14.43 -18.45 -16.33
N LYS A 405 15.59 -18.89 -15.81
CA LYS A 405 16.85 -18.98 -16.57
C LYS A 405 16.72 -19.78 -17.86
N SER A 406 15.97 -20.90 -17.80
CA SER A 406 15.81 -21.81 -18.96
C SER A 406 15.14 -21.17 -20.18
N VAL A 407 14.45 -20.02 -20.00
CA VAL A 407 13.66 -19.38 -21.06
C VAL A 407 14.00 -17.90 -21.28
N ALA A 408 14.66 -17.29 -20.32
CA ALA A 408 15.03 -15.86 -20.37
C ALA A 408 16.05 -15.59 -21.49
N ARG A 409 15.90 -14.44 -22.15
CA ARG A 409 16.77 -14.00 -23.24
C ARG A 409 16.89 -12.47 -23.27
N PRO A 410 17.95 -11.93 -23.89
CA PRO A 410 18.11 -10.48 -24.03
C PRO A 410 16.86 -9.80 -24.57
N GLY A 411 16.47 -8.67 -23.97
CA GLY A 411 15.25 -7.93 -24.30
C GLY A 411 14.03 -8.33 -23.46
N ASP A 412 14.14 -9.34 -22.59
CA ASP A 412 13.05 -9.73 -21.67
C ASP A 412 12.95 -8.78 -20.47
N HIS A 413 11.73 -8.67 -19.92
CA HIS A 413 11.39 -7.95 -18.71
C HIS A 413 10.90 -8.92 -17.66
N VAL A 414 11.68 -9.15 -16.60
CA VAL A 414 11.34 -10.04 -15.48
C VAL A 414 10.70 -9.21 -14.38
N LEU A 415 9.39 -9.36 -14.18
CA LEU A 415 8.62 -8.63 -13.19
C LEU A 415 8.37 -9.51 -11.97
N CYS A 416 9.05 -9.21 -10.86
CA CYS A 416 8.86 -9.91 -9.59
C CYS A 416 7.79 -9.21 -8.76
N MET A 417 6.75 -9.93 -8.32
CA MET A 417 5.61 -9.40 -7.59
C MET A 417 5.39 -10.15 -6.27
N SER A 418 5.47 -9.40 -5.14
CA SER A 418 5.27 -9.95 -3.79
C SER A 418 5.08 -8.85 -2.76
N ASN A 419 4.26 -9.10 -1.74
CA ASN A 419 4.16 -8.23 -0.55
C ASN A 419 5.16 -8.61 0.56
N GLY A 420 6.08 -9.53 0.31
CA GLY A 420 7.14 -9.95 1.22
C GLY A 420 8.55 -9.77 0.66
N GLY A 421 9.52 -10.37 1.31
CA GLY A 421 10.93 -10.32 0.89
C GLY A 421 11.27 -11.25 -0.29
N PHE A 422 10.35 -12.14 -0.68
CA PHE A 422 10.46 -13.09 -1.80
C PHE A 422 11.82 -13.83 -1.86
N GLY A 423 12.34 -14.21 -0.68
CA GLY A 423 13.61 -14.94 -0.58
C GLY A 423 14.82 -14.24 -1.21
N GLY A 424 14.77 -12.92 -1.41
CA GLY A 424 15.83 -12.16 -2.09
C GLY A 424 15.92 -12.44 -3.60
N ILE A 425 14.82 -12.84 -4.23
CA ILE A 425 14.75 -13.29 -5.63
C ILE A 425 15.41 -12.33 -6.62
N HIS A 426 15.30 -11.03 -6.41
CA HIS A 426 15.81 -10.01 -7.34
C HIS A 426 17.34 -10.09 -7.50
N ALA A 427 18.09 -10.14 -6.39
CA ALA A 427 19.54 -10.28 -6.41
C ALA A 427 19.97 -11.61 -7.03
N LYS A 428 19.29 -12.71 -6.66
CA LYS A 428 19.54 -14.04 -7.19
C LYS A 428 19.28 -14.12 -8.70
N LEU A 429 18.20 -13.49 -9.20
CA LEU A 429 17.92 -13.42 -10.63
C LEU A 429 19.01 -12.64 -11.37
N LEU A 430 19.43 -11.49 -10.87
CA LEU A 430 20.48 -10.69 -11.48
C LEU A 430 21.80 -11.47 -11.55
N GLU A 431 22.14 -12.23 -10.50
CA GLU A 431 23.31 -13.11 -10.47
C GLU A 431 23.18 -14.31 -11.42
N THR A 432 21.99 -14.94 -11.45
CA THR A 432 21.72 -16.15 -12.27
C THR A 432 21.66 -15.84 -13.77
N LEU A 433 21.19 -14.65 -14.14
CA LEU A 433 21.02 -14.19 -15.51
C LEU A 433 22.27 -13.44 -16.04
N GLY A 434 23.16 -12.96 -15.14
CA GLY A 434 24.44 -12.32 -15.49
C GLY A 434 25.48 -13.34 -15.84
#